data_b071f0b339264d07770d4ad0b7c7435e
#
_entry.id   b071f0b339264d07770d4ad0b7c7435e
#
_cell.length_a   1.000
_cell.length_b   1.000
_cell.length_c   1.000
_cell.angle_alpha   90.00
_cell.angle_beta   90.00
_cell.angle_gamma   90.00
#
_symmetry.space_group_name_H-M   'P 1'
#
loop_
_entity.id
_entity.type
_entity.pdbx_description
1 polymer ?
#
loop_
_entity_poly.entity_id
_entity_poly.type
_entity_poly.pdbx_seq_one_letter_code
_entity_poly.pdbx_strand_id
1 'polypeptide(L)'
;MLICVTNRKLCKDDLLTRIAQIAKGKPHGIMLREKDLTVIEYEALAFVVNKICKENGVPLIINQNVKAAIKLKIPDIHLSMDNLRSFKNELELAGFSQVGASVHSIEEAKEAERLGATYLVAGHIFSTDCKKGVPPRGLQFLKEVCESVTIPVLAIGGITRNHIDEVAGTGASGVCIMSEAMTCANPAALVNQFRF
;
A
#
# COMPACT_ATOMS: atom_id res chain seq x y z
N MET A 1 -5.56 2.75 9.94
CA MET A 1 -5.89 2.74 8.48
C MET A 1 -5.69 1.34 7.89
N LEU A 2 -6.44 0.96 6.82
CA LEU A 2 -6.22 -0.30 6.10
C LEU A 2 -6.06 -0.02 4.60
N ILE A 3 -4.96 -0.46 4.00
CA ILE A 3 -4.75 -0.46 2.54
C ILE A 3 -4.68 -1.90 2.06
N CYS A 4 -5.52 -2.25 1.08
CA CYS A 4 -5.49 -3.56 0.42
C CYS A 4 -4.62 -3.49 -0.84
N VAL A 5 -3.55 -4.29 -0.88
CA VAL A 5 -2.59 -4.30 -2.00
C VAL A 5 -2.93 -5.45 -2.94
N THR A 6 -3.01 -5.17 -4.25
CA THR A 6 -3.32 -6.22 -5.23
C THR A 6 -2.10 -7.06 -5.59
N ASN A 7 -2.36 -8.29 -5.95
CA ASN A 7 -1.45 -9.21 -6.64
C ASN A 7 -2.32 -10.27 -7.33
N ARG A 8 -2.56 -10.13 -8.65
CA ARG A 8 -3.44 -11.04 -9.40
C ARG A 8 -2.98 -12.49 -9.37
N LYS A 9 -1.67 -12.74 -9.19
CA LYS A 9 -1.11 -14.11 -9.14
C LYS A 9 -1.50 -14.88 -7.87
N LEU A 10 -1.89 -14.17 -6.81
CA LEU A 10 -2.39 -14.77 -5.58
C LEU A 10 -3.92 -14.93 -5.61
N CYS A 11 -4.60 -14.20 -6.48
CA CYS A 11 -6.05 -14.22 -6.56
C CYS A 11 -6.54 -15.54 -7.18
N LYS A 12 -7.45 -16.23 -6.48
CA LYS A 12 -8.07 -17.45 -6.98
C LYS A 12 -9.29 -17.17 -7.85
N ASP A 13 -9.89 -16.01 -7.67
CA ASP A 13 -11.05 -15.53 -8.41
C ASP A 13 -10.61 -14.57 -9.52
N ASP A 14 -11.57 -14.07 -10.30
CA ASP A 14 -11.31 -12.92 -11.16
C ASP A 14 -10.91 -11.70 -10.35
N LEU A 15 -9.80 -11.05 -10.76
CA LEU A 15 -9.21 -9.92 -10.02
C LEU A 15 -10.19 -8.75 -9.87
N LEU A 16 -10.95 -8.41 -10.91
CA LEU A 16 -11.87 -7.27 -10.86
C LEU A 16 -13.05 -7.55 -9.93
N THR A 17 -13.55 -8.77 -9.93
CA THR A 17 -14.57 -9.23 -8.97
C THR A 17 -14.03 -9.15 -7.55
N ARG A 18 -12.81 -9.59 -7.31
CA ARG A 18 -12.13 -9.51 -6.00
C ARG A 18 -12.00 -8.08 -5.53
N ILE A 19 -11.52 -7.18 -6.39
CA ILE A 19 -11.36 -5.76 -6.08
C ILE A 19 -12.72 -5.12 -5.76
N ALA A 20 -13.76 -5.44 -6.52
CA ALA A 20 -15.11 -4.93 -6.26
C ALA A 20 -15.64 -5.38 -4.88
N GLN A 21 -15.39 -6.62 -4.49
CA GLN A 21 -15.77 -7.13 -3.16
C GLN A 21 -14.98 -6.45 -2.04
N ILE A 22 -13.67 -6.26 -2.21
CA ILE A 22 -12.84 -5.50 -1.25
C ILE A 22 -13.36 -4.07 -1.12
N ALA A 23 -13.64 -3.41 -2.24
CA ALA A 23 -14.14 -2.03 -2.26
C ALA A 23 -15.47 -1.85 -1.52
N LYS A 24 -16.37 -2.84 -1.57
CA LYS A 24 -17.62 -2.85 -0.77
C LYS A 24 -17.36 -2.83 0.74
N GLY A 25 -16.24 -3.40 1.20
CA GLY A 25 -15.79 -3.33 2.59
C GLY A 25 -15.29 -1.94 3.01
N LYS A 26 -15.09 -1.03 2.06
CA LYS A 26 -14.60 0.34 2.27
C LYS A 26 -13.28 0.43 3.05
N PRO A 27 -12.18 -0.20 2.56
CA PRO A 27 -10.85 0.06 3.10
C PRO A 27 -10.46 1.53 2.88
N HIS A 28 -9.43 2.00 3.57
CA HIS A 28 -8.91 3.37 3.38
C HIS A 28 -8.28 3.57 2.00
N GLY A 29 -7.90 2.49 1.32
CA GLY A 29 -7.43 2.52 -0.05
C GLY A 29 -7.20 1.13 -0.65
N ILE A 30 -7.20 1.07 -1.98
CA ILE A 30 -6.78 -0.11 -2.74
C ILE A 30 -5.54 0.29 -3.54
N MET A 31 -4.41 -0.39 -3.30
CA MET A 31 -3.16 -0.16 -4.00
C MET A 31 -3.02 -1.15 -5.16
N LEU A 32 -3.05 -0.67 -6.39
CA LEU A 32 -2.87 -1.49 -7.59
C LEU A 32 -1.37 -1.78 -7.81
N ARG A 33 -0.95 -3.02 -7.54
CA ARG A 33 0.44 -3.46 -7.61
C ARG A 33 0.59 -4.72 -8.46
N GLU A 34 0.70 -4.51 -9.77
CA GLU A 34 0.86 -5.58 -10.78
C GLU A 34 2.18 -5.35 -11.54
N LYS A 35 3.28 -5.87 -10.99
CA LYS A 35 4.66 -5.54 -11.42
C LYS A 35 5.07 -6.09 -12.78
N ASP A 36 4.38 -7.11 -13.27
CA ASP A 36 4.72 -7.84 -14.48
C ASP A 36 3.84 -7.47 -15.68
N LEU A 37 2.98 -6.48 -15.52
CA LEU A 37 2.24 -5.89 -16.64
C LEU A 37 3.12 -4.88 -17.39
N THR A 38 2.95 -4.85 -18.69
CA THR A 38 3.43 -3.74 -19.51
C THR A 38 2.72 -2.43 -19.10
N VAL A 39 3.28 -1.29 -19.47
CA VAL A 39 2.68 0.02 -19.18
C VAL A 39 1.25 0.11 -19.74
N ILE A 40 1.02 -0.38 -20.96
CA ILE A 40 -0.29 -0.33 -21.64
C ILE A 40 -1.30 -1.21 -20.89
N GLU A 41 -0.93 -2.44 -20.54
CA GLU A 41 -1.79 -3.35 -19.78
C GLU A 41 -2.11 -2.80 -18.40
N TYR A 42 -1.11 -2.21 -17.73
CA TYR A 42 -1.30 -1.60 -16.41
C TYR A 42 -2.27 -0.42 -16.49
N GLU A 43 -2.12 0.47 -17.47
CA GLU A 43 -3.02 1.61 -17.66
C GLU A 43 -4.47 1.15 -17.94
N ALA A 44 -4.65 0.15 -18.78
CA ALA A 44 -5.98 -0.42 -19.07
C ALA A 44 -6.62 -1.00 -17.80
N LEU A 45 -5.86 -1.78 -17.02
CA LEU A 45 -6.33 -2.32 -15.75
C LEU A 45 -6.64 -1.22 -14.74
N ALA A 46 -5.74 -0.23 -14.59
CA ALA A 46 -5.92 0.87 -13.66
C ALA A 46 -7.18 1.71 -13.97
N PHE A 47 -7.50 1.90 -15.25
CA PHE A 47 -8.73 2.57 -15.68
C PHE A 47 -9.98 1.86 -15.17
N VAL A 48 -10.05 0.54 -15.34
CA VAL A 48 -11.21 -0.28 -14.89
C VAL A 48 -11.29 -0.30 -13.36
N VAL A 49 -10.15 -0.53 -12.69
CA VAL A 49 -10.08 -0.55 -11.22
C VAL A 49 -10.46 0.81 -10.61
N ASN A 50 -10.04 1.92 -11.24
CA ASN A 50 -10.43 3.26 -10.80
C ASN A 50 -11.95 3.48 -10.84
N LYS A 51 -12.63 2.95 -11.87
CA LYS A 51 -14.09 3.01 -11.95
C LYS A 51 -14.72 2.24 -10.78
N ILE A 52 -14.29 1.02 -10.53
CA ILE A 52 -14.78 0.21 -9.40
C ILE A 52 -14.55 0.94 -8.06
N CYS A 53 -13.38 1.50 -7.86
CA CYS A 53 -13.04 2.23 -6.64
C CYS A 53 -13.93 3.47 -6.46
N LYS A 54 -14.11 4.27 -7.50
CA LYS A 54 -14.99 5.46 -7.47
C LYS A 54 -16.45 5.12 -7.17
N GLU A 55 -16.99 4.06 -7.78
CA GLU A 55 -18.35 3.60 -7.54
C GLU A 55 -18.60 3.18 -6.08
N ASN A 56 -17.54 2.76 -5.38
CA ASN A 56 -17.59 2.35 -3.97
C ASN A 56 -17.09 3.43 -3.00
N GLY A 57 -16.62 4.58 -3.50
CA GLY A 57 -16.08 5.67 -2.67
C GLY A 57 -14.76 5.30 -1.97
N VAL A 58 -13.93 4.46 -2.61
CA VAL A 58 -12.62 4.03 -2.09
C VAL A 58 -11.50 4.63 -2.94
N PRO A 59 -10.46 5.24 -2.36
CA PRO A 59 -9.30 5.72 -3.10
C PRO A 59 -8.55 4.59 -3.81
N LEU A 60 -8.16 4.83 -5.07
CA LEU A 60 -7.20 3.97 -5.78
C LEU A 60 -5.81 4.58 -5.67
N ILE A 61 -4.85 3.79 -5.22
CA ILE A 61 -3.43 4.16 -5.12
C ILE A 61 -2.66 3.45 -6.24
N ILE A 62 -1.98 4.20 -7.08
CA ILE A 62 -1.12 3.67 -8.14
C ILE A 62 0.25 3.30 -7.56
N ASN A 63 0.67 2.05 -7.72
CA ASN A 63 1.99 1.62 -7.28
C ASN A 63 3.01 1.81 -8.42
N GLN A 64 4.03 2.63 -8.20
CA GLN A 64 5.21 2.89 -9.05
C GLN A 64 4.94 3.56 -10.41
N ASN A 65 3.79 3.38 -11.03
CA ASN A 65 3.54 3.84 -12.40
C ASN A 65 3.04 5.29 -12.44
N VAL A 66 3.97 6.24 -12.26
CA VAL A 66 3.69 7.69 -12.25
C VAL A 66 2.97 8.13 -13.53
N LYS A 67 3.39 7.62 -14.71
CA LYS A 67 2.77 7.97 -16.00
C LYS A 67 1.31 7.59 -16.05
N ALA A 68 0.95 6.39 -15.55
CA ALA A 68 -0.43 5.95 -15.48
C ALA A 68 -1.25 6.82 -14.50
N ALA A 69 -0.70 7.16 -13.34
CA ALA A 69 -1.36 8.03 -12.35
C ALA A 69 -1.70 9.41 -12.96
N ILE A 70 -0.74 10.04 -13.61
CA ILE A 70 -0.93 11.35 -14.27
C ILE A 70 -1.96 11.25 -15.40
N LYS A 71 -1.80 10.28 -16.32
CA LYS A 71 -2.69 10.09 -17.48
C LYS A 71 -4.14 9.84 -17.06
N LEU A 72 -4.35 9.06 -16.01
CA LEU A 72 -5.68 8.71 -15.50
C LEU A 72 -6.21 9.70 -14.45
N LYS A 73 -5.43 10.73 -14.11
CA LYS A 73 -5.74 11.73 -13.07
C LYS A 73 -6.09 11.07 -11.73
N ILE A 74 -5.30 10.05 -11.35
CA ILE A 74 -5.41 9.39 -10.05
C ILE A 74 -4.47 10.10 -9.09
N PRO A 75 -4.99 10.69 -8.00
CA PRO A 75 -4.20 11.61 -7.17
C PRO A 75 -3.30 10.90 -6.15
N ASP A 76 -3.43 9.60 -5.98
CA ASP A 76 -2.73 8.86 -4.94
C ASP A 76 -1.71 7.89 -5.55
N ILE A 77 -0.44 8.02 -5.12
CA ILE A 77 0.68 7.22 -5.63
C ILE A 77 1.48 6.61 -4.48
N HIS A 78 2.07 5.45 -4.72
CA HIS A 78 2.99 4.79 -3.80
C HIS A 78 4.28 4.39 -4.52
N LEU A 79 5.43 4.78 -3.99
CA LEU A 79 6.74 4.67 -4.62
C LEU A 79 7.72 3.81 -3.79
N SER A 80 8.72 3.24 -4.44
CA SER A 80 9.95 2.79 -3.78
C SER A 80 10.84 4.01 -3.47
N MET A 81 11.82 3.85 -2.60
CA MET A 81 12.80 4.92 -2.35
C MET A 81 13.53 5.35 -3.62
N ASP A 82 13.91 4.39 -4.48
CA ASP A 82 14.60 4.71 -5.74
C ASP A 82 13.74 5.59 -6.67
N ASN A 83 12.44 5.27 -6.78
CA ASN A 83 11.53 6.08 -7.58
C ASN A 83 11.25 7.44 -6.92
N LEU A 84 11.12 7.48 -5.60
CA LEU A 84 10.94 8.76 -4.89
C LEU A 84 12.15 9.68 -5.06
N ARG A 85 13.36 9.17 -4.94
CA ARG A 85 14.62 9.89 -5.18
C ARG A 85 14.77 10.40 -6.62
N SER A 86 14.09 9.76 -7.59
CA SER A 86 14.15 10.19 -8.99
C SER A 86 13.41 11.49 -9.28
N PHE A 87 12.50 11.91 -8.38
CA PHE A 87 11.88 13.24 -8.47
C PHE A 87 12.89 14.31 -8.04
N LYS A 88 13.08 15.32 -8.89
CA LYS A 88 14.13 16.33 -8.70
C LYS A 88 13.74 17.41 -7.69
N ASN A 89 12.45 17.58 -7.45
CA ASN A 89 11.93 18.57 -6.50
C ASN A 89 10.50 18.21 -6.05
N GLU A 90 10.07 18.82 -4.94
CA GLU A 90 8.75 18.64 -4.37
C GLU A 90 7.61 19.08 -5.32
N LEU A 91 7.89 20.02 -6.26
CA LEU A 91 6.89 20.50 -7.21
C LEU A 91 6.42 19.39 -8.18
N GLU A 92 7.27 18.42 -8.48
CA GLU A 92 6.90 17.27 -9.32
C GLU A 92 5.90 16.35 -8.60
N LEU A 93 5.92 16.35 -7.27
CA LEU A 93 4.99 15.60 -6.43
C LEU A 93 3.73 16.39 -6.09
N ALA A 94 3.74 17.72 -6.26
CA ALA A 94 2.61 18.61 -5.92
C ALA A 94 1.32 18.31 -6.70
N GLY A 95 1.40 17.52 -7.79
CA GLY A 95 0.24 17.04 -8.53
C GLY A 95 -0.49 15.86 -7.88
N PHE A 96 0.07 15.28 -6.81
CA PHE A 96 -0.52 14.15 -6.10
C PHE A 96 -1.05 14.58 -4.73
N SER A 97 -2.21 14.04 -4.34
CA SER A 97 -2.81 14.27 -3.00
C SER A 97 -2.13 13.43 -1.93
N GLN A 98 -1.73 12.20 -2.28
CA GLN A 98 -1.02 11.29 -1.41
C GLN A 98 0.20 10.71 -2.12
N VAL A 99 1.34 10.82 -1.50
CA VAL A 99 2.61 10.22 -1.95
C VAL A 99 3.12 9.28 -0.87
N GLY A 100 2.91 7.99 -1.08
CA GLY A 100 3.43 6.96 -0.17
C GLY A 100 4.83 6.50 -0.55
N ALA A 101 5.63 6.10 0.42
CA ALA A 101 6.93 5.48 0.20
C ALA A 101 7.09 4.16 0.95
N SER A 102 7.67 3.15 0.29
CA SER A 102 8.11 1.91 0.95
C SER A 102 9.48 2.13 1.58
N VAL A 103 9.62 1.86 2.88
CA VAL A 103 10.86 2.05 3.63
C VAL A 103 11.30 0.77 4.34
N HIS A 104 12.62 0.60 4.44
CA HIS A 104 13.27 -0.58 4.98
C HIS A 104 14.34 -0.24 6.03
N SER A 105 14.56 1.03 6.35
CA SER A 105 15.40 1.52 7.45
C SER A 105 14.85 2.83 8.00
N ILE A 106 15.37 3.25 9.16
CA ILE A 106 15.03 4.53 9.77
C ILE A 106 15.55 5.70 8.91
N GLU A 107 16.73 5.53 8.30
CA GLU A 107 17.33 6.51 7.40
C GLU A 107 16.44 6.73 6.18
N GLU A 108 15.93 5.64 5.57
CA GLU A 108 14.98 5.71 4.46
C GLU A 108 13.68 6.41 4.87
N ALA A 109 13.18 6.17 6.10
CA ALA A 109 11.97 6.82 6.59
C ALA A 109 12.13 8.35 6.69
N LYS A 110 13.21 8.79 7.32
CA LYS A 110 13.55 10.23 7.44
C LYS A 110 13.80 10.88 6.07
N GLU A 111 14.47 10.15 5.19
CA GLU A 111 14.73 10.61 3.82
C GLU A 111 13.42 10.75 3.02
N ALA A 112 12.52 9.76 3.09
CA ALA A 112 11.25 9.79 2.39
C ALA A 112 10.38 10.99 2.84
N GLU A 113 10.30 11.26 4.15
CA GLU A 113 9.61 12.43 4.68
C GLU A 113 10.21 13.74 4.14
N ARG A 114 11.53 13.88 4.13
CA ARG A 114 12.20 15.05 3.55
C ARG A 114 11.99 15.20 2.04
N LEU A 115 11.80 14.11 1.33
CA LEU A 115 11.51 14.11 -0.11
C LEU A 115 10.01 14.33 -0.41
N GLY A 116 9.17 14.62 0.59
CA GLY A 116 7.76 14.97 0.40
C GLY A 116 6.80 13.78 0.41
N ALA A 117 7.21 12.61 0.93
CA ALA A 117 6.25 11.54 1.20
C ALA A 117 5.23 11.99 2.25
N THR A 118 3.96 11.66 2.04
CA THR A 118 2.85 12.00 2.94
C THR A 118 2.47 10.85 3.86
N TYR A 119 2.91 9.63 3.57
CA TYR A 119 2.82 8.46 4.43
C TYR A 119 3.91 7.43 4.07
N LEU A 120 4.23 6.56 5.01
CA LEU A 120 5.20 5.48 4.81
C LEU A 120 4.56 4.10 4.92
N VAL A 121 5.14 3.15 4.21
CA VAL A 121 4.84 1.72 4.39
C VAL A 121 6.14 1.02 4.80
N ALA A 122 6.21 0.65 6.08
CA ALA A 122 7.38 0.03 6.68
C ALA A 122 7.29 -1.50 6.69
N GLY A 123 8.32 -2.20 6.26
CA GLY A 123 8.29 -3.66 6.26
C GLY A 123 9.48 -4.36 5.65
N HIS A 124 9.38 -5.72 5.63
CA HIS A 124 8.26 -6.53 6.12
C HIS A 124 8.40 -6.83 7.61
N ILE A 125 7.30 -6.73 8.34
CA ILE A 125 7.32 -6.79 9.81
C ILE A 125 7.34 -8.23 10.32
N PHE A 126 6.52 -9.11 9.75
CA PHE A 126 6.45 -10.53 10.08
C PHE A 126 6.87 -11.40 8.90
N SER A 127 7.20 -12.66 9.15
CA SER A 127 7.53 -13.63 8.10
C SER A 127 6.43 -13.73 7.05
N THR A 128 6.81 -13.79 5.79
CA THR A 128 5.87 -13.84 4.65
C THR A 128 6.47 -14.62 3.47
N ASP A 129 5.63 -15.39 2.79
CA ASP A 129 6.03 -16.12 1.59
C ASP A 129 6.48 -15.21 0.44
N CYS A 130 6.04 -13.95 0.44
CA CYS A 130 6.46 -12.96 -0.55
C CYS A 130 7.92 -12.52 -0.41
N LYS A 131 8.57 -12.83 0.73
CA LYS A 131 9.96 -12.51 1.04
C LYS A 131 10.68 -13.72 1.65
N LYS A 132 10.50 -14.92 1.07
CA LYS A 132 11.19 -16.14 1.52
C LYS A 132 12.69 -15.92 1.65
N GLY A 133 13.26 -16.38 2.78
CA GLY A 133 14.70 -16.30 3.04
C GLY A 133 15.20 -14.94 3.52
N VAL A 134 14.38 -13.93 3.61
CA VAL A 134 14.73 -12.63 4.20
C VAL A 134 14.15 -12.56 5.62
N PRO A 135 14.95 -12.31 6.67
CA PRO A 135 14.45 -12.16 8.03
C PRO A 135 13.46 -11.00 8.14
N PRO A 136 12.35 -11.15 8.90
CA PRO A 136 11.45 -10.05 9.18
C PRO A 136 12.13 -8.99 10.04
N ARG A 137 11.72 -7.74 9.90
CA ARG A 137 12.29 -6.60 10.64
C ARG A 137 11.76 -6.48 12.05
N GLY A 138 10.57 -7.02 12.31
CA GLY A 138 9.95 -7.05 13.63
C GLY A 138 9.28 -5.74 14.06
N LEU A 139 8.61 -5.83 15.21
CA LEU A 139 7.86 -4.71 15.80
C LEU A 139 8.77 -3.60 16.33
N GLN A 140 9.97 -3.94 16.82
CA GLN A 140 10.92 -2.93 17.31
C GLN A 140 11.34 -1.97 16.19
N PHE A 141 11.67 -2.50 15.00
CA PHE A 141 11.94 -1.68 13.81
C PHE A 141 10.74 -0.77 13.46
N LEU A 142 9.52 -1.32 13.48
CA LEU A 142 8.32 -0.53 13.18
C LEU A 142 8.14 0.62 14.17
N LYS A 143 8.33 0.37 15.47
CA LYS A 143 8.27 1.38 16.52
C LYS A 143 9.29 2.49 16.29
N GLU A 144 10.55 2.14 16.04
CA GLU A 144 11.63 3.10 15.77
C GLU A 144 11.34 3.96 14.53
N VAL A 145 10.77 3.37 13.48
CA VAL A 145 10.31 4.12 12.29
C VAL A 145 9.21 5.10 12.67
N CYS A 146 8.18 4.67 13.42
CA CYS A 146 7.09 5.55 13.87
C CYS A 146 7.59 6.72 14.72
N GLU A 147 8.57 6.49 15.59
CA GLU A 147 9.17 7.53 16.44
C GLU A 147 10.10 8.48 15.67
N SER A 148 10.56 8.11 14.48
CA SER A 148 11.56 8.86 13.71
C SER A 148 10.99 9.89 12.73
N VAL A 149 9.68 9.83 12.43
CA VAL A 149 8.98 10.69 11.46
C VAL A 149 7.68 11.24 12.04
N THR A 150 7.14 12.28 11.40
CA THR A 150 5.87 12.90 11.81
C THR A 150 4.67 12.46 10.96
N ILE A 151 4.95 11.92 9.76
CA ILE A 151 3.92 11.44 8.83
C ILE A 151 3.43 10.03 9.22
N PRO A 152 2.20 9.65 8.85
CA PRO A 152 1.66 8.33 9.16
C PRO A 152 2.51 7.18 8.64
N VAL A 153 2.73 6.16 9.48
CA VAL A 153 3.43 4.92 9.13
C VAL A 153 2.44 3.76 9.13
N LEU A 154 2.42 3.00 8.05
CA LEU A 154 1.65 1.76 7.93
C LEU A 154 2.61 0.56 7.91
N ALA A 155 2.24 -0.49 8.61
CA ALA A 155 3.00 -1.74 8.61
C ALA A 155 2.63 -2.62 7.41
N ILE A 156 3.59 -3.38 6.86
CA ILE A 156 3.33 -4.38 5.82
C ILE A 156 4.18 -5.65 6.04
N GLY A 157 3.67 -6.78 5.58
CA GLY A 157 4.37 -8.06 5.49
C GLY A 157 4.03 -9.02 6.62
N GLY A 158 3.38 -10.13 6.26
CA GLY A 158 2.97 -11.20 7.18
C GLY A 158 1.90 -10.80 8.19
N ILE A 159 1.22 -9.67 7.98
CA ILE A 159 0.22 -9.15 8.90
C ILE A 159 -1.10 -9.89 8.73
N THR A 160 -1.58 -10.43 9.84
CA THR A 160 -2.91 -11.04 9.99
C THR A 160 -3.72 -10.28 11.04
N ARG A 161 -5.01 -10.59 11.17
CA ARG A 161 -5.87 -10.00 12.21
C ARG A 161 -5.31 -10.14 13.64
N ASN A 162 -4.57 -11.21 13.90
CA ASN A 162 -4.01 -11.47 15.23
C ASN A 162 -2.85 -10.55 15.59
N HIS A 163 -2.27 -9.85 14.62
CA HIS A 163 -1.14 -8.92 14.83
C HIS A 163 -1.58 -7.46 15.02
N ILE A 164 -2.89 -7.16 14.93
CA ILE A 164 -3.36 -5.76 14.89
C ILE A 164 -3.03 -5.01 16.18
N ASP A 165 -3.26 -5.62 17.34
CA ASP A 165 -2.99 -4.98 18.63
C ASP A 165 -1.48 -4.74 18.83
N GLU A 166 -0.64 -5.71 18.45
CA GLU A 166 0.82 -5.58 18.53
C GLU A 166 1.33 -4.46 17.59
N VAL A 167 0.81 -4.40 16.38
CA VAL A 167 1.16 -3.35 15.41
C VAL A 167 0.67 -1.98 15.89
N ALA A 168 -0.55 -1.87 16.43
CA ALA A 168 -1.06 -0.62 16.99
C ALA A 168 -0.21 -0.13 18.19
N GLY A 169 0.26 -1.03 19.03
CA GLY A 169 1.16 -0.72 20.14
C GLY A 169 2.50 -0.11 19.75
N THR A 170 2.90 -0.16 18.47
CA THR A 170 4.13 0.49 17.97
C THR A 170 3.95 1.97 17.59
N GLY A 171 2.73 2.50 17.61
CA GLY A 171 2.41 3.84 17.10
C GLY A 171 2.13 3.89 15.59
N ALA A 172 2.08 2.73 14.91
CA ALA A 172 1.70 2.68 13.51
C ALA A 172 0.24 3.16 13.31
N SER A 173 0.00 3.90 12.24
CA SER A 173 -1.32 4.47 11.90
C SER A 173 -2.22 3.48 11.16
N GLY A 174 -1.71 2.31 10.79
CA GLY A 174 -2.48 1.29 10.09
C GLY A 174 -1.61 0.19 9.48
N VAL A 175 -2.24 -0.58 8.60
CA VAL A 175 -1.61 -1.74 7.95
C VAL A 175 -1.90 -1.79 6.45
N CYS A 176 -0.97 -2.40 5.72
CA CYS A 176 -1.15 -2.84 4.34
C CYS A 176 -1.20 -4.37 4.30
N ILE A 177 -2.21 -4.95 3.68
CA ILE A 177 -2.35 -6.40 3.51
C ILE A 177 -2.42 -6.77 2.03
N MET A 178 -1.74 -7.85 1.64
CA MET A 178 -1.75 -8.32 0.26
C MET A 178 -2.29 -9.75 0.16
N SER A 179 -1.62 -10.72 0.74
CA SER A 179 -2.02 -12.13 0.63
C SER A 179 -3.43 -12.35 1.18
N GLU A 180 -3.72 -11.85 2.38
CA GLU A 180 -5.03 -11.95 3.01
C GLU A 180 -6.13 -11.32 2.12
N ALA A 181 -5.88 -10.12 1.57
CA ALA A 181 -6.82 -9.46 0.68
C ALA A 181 -7.12 -10.26 -0.60
N MET A 182 -6.10 -10.94 -1.14
CA MET A 182 -6.24 -11.69 -2.39
C MET A 182 -6.77 -13.12 -2.21
N THR A 183 -6.68 -13.71 -1.01
CA THR A 183 -6.98 -15.14 -0.80
C THR A 183 -8.14 -15.42 0.16
N CYS A 184 -8.58 -14.44 0.96
CA CYS A 184 -9.65 -14.64 1.94
C CYS A 184 -10.98 -15.06 1.27
N ALA A 185 -11.79 -15.81 2.02
CA ALA A 185 -13.09 -16.30 1.54
C ALA A 185 -14.14 -15.17 1.41
N ASN A 186 -14.06 -14.13 2.24
CA ASN A 186 -15.02 -13.03 2.25
C ASN A 186 -14.30 -11.67 2.26
N PRO A 187 -13.95 -11.15 1.06
CA PRO A 187 -13.23 -9.89 0.95
C PRO A 187 -13.98 -8.67 1.49
N ALA A 188 -15.31 -8.63 1.37
CA ALA A 188 -16.11 -7.53 1.88
C ALA A 188 -16.09 -7.45 3.42
N ALA A 189 -16.06 -8.60 4.10
CA ALA A 189 -15.98 -8.66 5.55
C ALA A 189 -14.55 -8.49 6.08
N LEU A 190 -13.54 -8.66 5.23
CA LEU A 190 -12.12 -8.59 5.60
C LEU A 190 -11.78 -7.26 6.30
N VAL A 191 -12.27 -6.15 5.75
CA VAL A 191 -11.97 -4.80 6.25
C VAL A 191 -12.33 -4.65 7.73
N ASN A 192 -13.44 -5.28 8.17
CA ASN A 192 -13.88 -5.23 9.57
C ASN A 192 -12.94 -5.99 10.54
N GLN A 193 -12.11 -6.89 10.02
CA GLN A 193 -11.17 -7.68 10.81
C GLN A 193 -9.84 -6.95 11.07
N PHE A 194 -9.61 -5.83 10.36
CA PHE A 194 -8.39 -5.02 10.43
C PHE A 194 -8.70 -3.59 10.90
N ARG A 195 -9.64 -3.44 11.83
CA ARG A 195 -9.92 -2.14 12.45
C ARG A 195 -8.77 -1.76 13.38
N PHE A 196 -8.27 -0.55 13.20
CA PHE A 196 -7.18 0.09 13.93
C PHE A 196 -7.73 1.13 14.87
#